data_ee044b2aaf3673edbd8299f5e0dd7791
#
_entry.id   ee044b2aaf3673edbd8299f5e0dd7791
#
_cell.length_a   1.000
_cell.length_b   1.000
_cell.length_c   1.000
_cell.angle_alpha   90.00
_cell.angle_beta   90.00
_cell.angle_gamma   90.00
#
_symmetry.space_group_name_H-M   'P 1'
#
loop_
_entity.id
_entity.type
_entity.pdbx_description
1 polymer ?
#
loop_
_entity_poly.entity_id
_entity_poly.type
_entity_poly.pdbx_seq_one_letter_code
_entity_poly.pdbx_strand_id
1 'polypeptide(L)'
;MPSAASFPQFSPQRLRSYVLRLPLCTRLLLLVVVAFWVAGISNGFQHWAQLIPKEVLGGGMHRINTYPFLHVGFIHMISNVIALTPLLERFESEHGTLTTLILFTGPFSTFPAALYLLLQLFLFRLNTPIEGASIWIILLLSATLLHSSKSQPYYTLPDPASFLPRTYRLPTASIPLILIILTSILSNLHILPPTSLLGHLCGAVVGYAWGLGWIRFLAPPEKVLRWVEGKLNLLGRIPHYVSVDQKVYGRYGVLPQTNGVNGVPLQNV
;
A
#
# COMPACT_ATOMS: atom_id res chain seq x y z
N MET A 1 6.92 -43.36 -1.72
CA MET A 1 6.12 -42.52 -0.80
C MET A 1 6.52 -41.08 -1.06
N PRO A 2 5.60 -40.20 -1.49
CA PRO A 2 5.94 -38.79 -1.65
C PRO A 2 6.15 -38.19 -0.26
N SER A 3 7.27 -37.49 -0.06
CA SER A 3 7.59 -36.77 1.18
C SER A 3 6.52 -35.75 1.47
N ALA A 4 5.94 -35.80 2.66
CA ALA A 4 5.02 -34.78 3.14
C ALA A 4 5.68 -33.40 3.03
N ALA A 5 5.08 -32.53 2.27
CA ALA A 5 5.49 -31.13 2.17
C ALA A 5 5.46 -30.52 3.59
N SER A 6 6.64 -30.29 4.16
CA SER A 6 6.76 -29.66 5.46
C SER A 6 6.27 -28.22 5.32
N PHE A 7 5.17 -27.88 5.99
CA PHE A 7 4.71 -26.49 6.11
C PHE A 7 5.86 -25.65 6.67
N PRO A 8 6.10 -24.45 6.11
CA PRO A 8 7.14 -23.57 6.61
C PRO A 8 6.87 -23.27 8.08
N GLN A 9 7.77 -23.71 8.96
CA GLN A 9 7.64 -23.49 10.39
C GLN A 9 7.71 -21.99 10.66
N PHE A 10 6.68 -21.46 11.31
CA PHE A 10 6.65 -20.08 11.78
C PHE A 10 7.74 -19.89 12.84
N SER A 11 8.76 -19.09 12.49
CA SER A 11 9.86 -18.76 13.40
C SER A 11 9.73 -17.29 13.84
N PRO A 12 9.51 -17.02 15.13
CA PRO A 12 9.46 -15.64 15.66
C PRO A 12 10.73 -14.84 15.35
N GLN A 13 11.88 -15.53 15.29
CA GLN A 13 13.17 -14.91 14.93
C GLN A 13 13.19 -14.41 13.48
N ARG A 14 12.62 -15.16 12.55
CA ARG A 14 12.50 -14.75 11.15
C ARG A 14 11.58 -13.53 10.99
N LEU A 15 10.44 -13.54 11.71
CA LEU A 15 9.53 -12.41 11.72
C LEU A 15 10.21 -11.15 12.29
N ARG A 16 10.90 -11.26 13.43
CA ARG A 16 11.66 -10.16 14.00
C ARG A 16 12.71 -9.63 13.03
N SER A 17 13.49 -10.54 12.41
CA SER A 17 14.50 -10.16 11.41
C SER A 17 13.89 -9.46 10.20
N TYR A 18 12.72 -9.90 9.73
CA TYR A 18 12.00 -9.28 8.64
C TYR A 18 11.56 -7.85 9.02
N VAL A 19 10.87 -7.68 10.15
CA VAL A 19 10.40 -6.37 10.61
C VAL A 19 11.57 -5.40 10.82
N LEU A 20 12.70 -5.87 11.34
CA LEU A 20 13.91 -5.06 11.54
C LEU A 20 14.62 -4.67 10.24
N ARG A 21 14.32 -5.31 9.10
CA ARG A 21 14.89 -4.98 7.78
C ARG A 21 13.99 -4.09 6.94
N LEU A 22 12.74 -3.89 7.35
CA LEU A 22 11.82 -3.02 6.61
C LEU A 22 12.41 -1.63 6.38
N PRO A 23 12.18 -1.00 5.23
CA PRO A 23 12.55 0.37 4.97
C PRO A 23 11.91 1.36 5.95
N LEU A 24 12.51 2.52 6.09
CA LEU A 24 12.16 3.49 7.13
C LEU A 24 10.71 3.98 7.05
N CYS A 25 10.26 4.45 5.87
CA CYS A 25 8.92 4.99 5.70
C CYS A 25 7.85 3.92 5.94
N THR A 26 8.09 2.70 5.45
CA THR A 26 7.23 1.53 5.69
C THR A 26 7.03 1.31 7.19
N ARG A 27 8.11 1.27 7.99
CA ARG A 27 8.01 1.13 9.44
C ARG A 27 7.24 2.26 10.08
N LEU A 28 7.56 3.51 9.71
CA LEU A 28 6.91 4.69 10.28
C LEU A 28 5.41 4.71 9.99
N LEU A 29 5.01 4.45 8.75
CA LEU A 29 3.58 4.40 8.39
C LEU A 29 2.84 3.29 9.15
N LEU A 30 3.43 2.09 9.27
CA LEU A 30 2.81 1.00 10.03
C LEU A 30 2.72 1.31 11.54
N LEU A 31 3.75 1.95 12.11
CA LEU A 31 3.69 2.41 13.51
C LEU A 31 2.62 3.47 13.72
N VAL A 32 2.46 4.42 12.78
CA VAL A 32 1.39 5.41 12.84
C VAL A 32 0.01 4.77 12.74
N VAL A 33 -0.17 3.75 11.87
CA VAL A 33 -1.42 2.96 11.81
C VAL A 33 -1.74 2.34 13.17
N VAL A 34 -0.77 1.69 13.82
CA VAL A 34 -0.97 1.09 15.14
C VAL A 34 -1.27 2.17 16.20
N ALA A 35 -0.56 3.29 16.17
CA ALA A 35 -0.78 4.40 17.11
C ALA A 35 -2.18 5.01 16.96
N PHE A 36 -2.65 5.22 15.72
CA PHE A 36 -4.00 5.72 15.44
C PHE A 36 -5.08 4.72 15.83
N TRP A 37 -4.83 3.41 15.67
CA TRP A 37 -5.75 2.39 16.16
C TRP A 37 -5.87 2.43 17.67
N VAL A 38 -4.77 2.55 18.42
CA VAL A 38 -4.79 2.68 19.88
C VAL A 38 -5.52 3.96 20.31
N ALA A 39 -5.22 5.10 19.67
CA ALA A 39 -5.91 6.36 19.96
C ALA A 39 -7.39 6.30 19.57
N GLY A 40 -7.75 5.57 18.52
CA GLY A 40 -9.10 5.35 18.01
C GLY A 40 -10.00 4.49 18.91
N ILE A 41 -9.46 3.91 20.00
CA ILE A 41 -10.28 3.30 21.06
C ILE A 41 -11.14 4.37 21.70
N SER A 42 -10.68 5.63 21.71
CA SER A 42 -11.50 6.77 22.11
C SER A 42 -12.44 7.18 20.98
N ASN A 43 -13.75 7.14 21.23
CA ASN A 43 -14.77 7.56 20.26
C ASN A 43 -14.55 9.00 19.75
N GLY A 44 -14.07 9.90 20.62
CA GLY A 44 -13.78 11.28 20.26
C GLY A 44 -12.66 11.39 19.21
N PHE A 45 -11.58 10.63 19.40
CA PHE A 45 -10.48 10.60 18.45
C PHE A 45 -10.87 9.90 17.13
N GLN A 46 -11.63 8.79 17.23
CA GLN A 46 -12.14 8.10 16.06
C GLN A 46 -12.98 9.04 15.20
N HIS A 47 -13.95 9.72 15.79
CA HIS A 47 -14.79 10.70 15.08
C HIS A 47 -13.97 11.86 14.50
N TRP A 48 -12.94 12.34 15.22
CA TRP A 48 -12.06 13.40 14.73
C TRP A 48 -11.25 12.98 13.50
N ALA A 49 -10.69 11.78 13.48
CA ALA A 49 -9.78 11.30 12.42
C ALA A 49 -10.49 10.68 11.20
N GLN A 50 -11.73 10.23 11.36
CA GLN A 50 -12.53 9.55 10.34
C GLN A 50 -12.93 10.52 9.20
N LEU A 51 -12.95 10.04 7.95
CA LEU A 51 -13.40 10.84 6.81
C LEU A 51 -14.93 10.89 6.77
N ILE A 52 -15.50 11.97 7.30
CA ILE A 52 -16.95 12.24 7.28
C ILE A 52 -17.21 13.34 6.26
N PRO A 53 -17.90 13.05 5.13
CA PRO A 53 -17.99 13.97 4.00
C PRO A 53 -18.47 15.38 4.33
N LYS A 54 -19.56 15.53 5.09
CA LYS A 54 -20.11 16.83 5.45
C LYS A 54 -19.20 17.65 6.38
N GLU A 55 -18.47 16.98 7.26
CA GLU A 55 -17.57 17.64 8.21
C GLU A 55 -16.29 18.15 7.56
N VAL A 56 -15.84 17.55 6.46
CA VAL A 56 -14.70 18.06 5.69
C VAL A 56 -15.02 19.47 5.17
N LEU A 57 -16.22 19.69 4.65
CA LEU A 57 -16.67 21.01 4.18
C LEU A 57 -16.86 22.02 5.34
N GLY A 58 -17.15 21.51 6.54
CA GLY A 58 -17.30 22.33 7.76
C GLY A 58 -15.99 22.71 8.44
N GLY A 59 -14.83 22.50 7.79
CA GLY A 59 -13.50 22.84 8.34
C GLY A 59 -12.65 21.62 8.76
N GLY A 60 -13.15 20.41 8.65
CA GLY A 60 -12.46 19.17 9.00
C GLY A 60 -11.49 18.66 7.91
N MET A 61 -10.72 19.55 7.26
CA MET A 61 -9.83 19.20 6.14
C MET A 61 -8.74 18.17 6.50
N HIS A 62 -8.32 18.09 7.77
CA HIS A 62 -7.34 17.09 8.25
C HIS A 62 -7.80 15.65 7.98
N ARG A 63 -9.11 15.41 7.96
CA ARG A 63 -9.74 14.10 7.73
C ARG A 63 -9.34 13.45 6.41
N ILE A 64 -9.03 14.25 5.38
CA ILE A 64 -8.60 13.76 4.06
C ILE A 64 -7.23 13.06 4.10
N ASN A 65 -6.45 13.27 5.17
CA ASN A 65 -5.13 12.67 5.35
C ASN A 65 -5.05 11.74 6.59
N THR A 66 -5.99 11.85 7.54
CA THR A 66 -5.96 11.05 8.77
C THR A 66 -6.72 9.72 8.64
N TYR A 67 -7.78 9.66 7.85
CA TYR A 67 -8.65 8.49 7.74
C TYR A 67 -7.95 7.18 7.34
N PRO A 68 -6.86 7.16 6.54
CA PRO A 68 -6.23 5.89 6.20
C PRO A 68 -5.49 5.24 7.37
N PHE A 69 -5.13 6.02 8.39
CA PHE A 69 -4.45 5.51 9.57
C PHE A 69 -5.41 4.89 10.60
N LEU A 70 -6.69 5.27 10.56
CA LEU A 70 -7.69 4.84 11.53
C LEU A 70 -8.29 3.48 11.17
N HIS A 71 -8.61 2.65 12.17
CA HIS A 71 -9.18 1.31 11.94
C HIS A 71 -10.23 0.94 12.99
N VAL A 72 -11.34 0.40 12.52
CA VAL A 72 -12.38 -0.20 13.38
C VAL A 72 -11.92 -1.59 13.85
N GLY A 73 -11.51 -1.68 15.12
CA GLY A 73 -11.18 -2.95 15.75
C GLY A 73 -9.84 -3.57 15.34
N PHE A 74 -9.42 -4.54 16.16
CA PHE A 74 -8.10 -5.19 16.02
C PHE A 74 -7.95 -5.99 14.75
N ILE A 75 -8.98 -6.79 14.39
CA ILE A 75 -8.91 -7.67 13.18
C ILE A 75 -8.75 -6.83 11.91
N HIS A 76 -9.46 -5.69 11.81
CA HIS A 76 -9.33 -4.78 10.67
C HIS A 76 -7.92 -4.17 10.62
N MET A 77 -7.39 -3.70 11.74
CA MET A 77 -6.04 -3.13 11.81
C MET A 77 -4.98 -4.16 11.42
N ILE A 78 -4.97 -5.35 12.04
CA ILE A 78 -3.90 -6.33 11.81
C ILE A 78 -3.93 -6.89 10.38
N SER A 79 -5.10 -7.13 9.80
CA SER A 79 -5.22 -7.58 8.41
C SER A 79 -4.70 -6.53 7.43
N ASN A 80 -4.96 -5.24 7.68
CA ASN A 80 -4.41 -4.15 6.88
C ASN A 80 -2.89 -4.04 7.03
N VAL A 81 -2.36 -4.12 8.24
CA VAL A 81 -0.89 -4.11 8.50
C VAL A 81 -0.20 -5.24 7.75
N ILE A 82 -0.72 -6.47 7.83
CA ILE A 82 -0.14 -7.63 7.14
C ILE A 82 -0.17 -7.45 5.61
N ALA A 83 -1.30 -7.01 5.06
CA ALA A 83 -1.46 -6.84 3.61
C ALA A 83 -0.67 -5.63 3.07
N LEU A 84 -0.60 -4.54 3.83
CA LEU A 84 0.05 -3.31 3.42
C LEU A 84 1.57 -3.40 3.47
N THR A 85 2.14 -4.15 4.43
CA THR A 85 3.60 -4.23 4.65
C THR A 85 4.39 -4.57 3.39
N PRO A 86 4.15 -5.68 2.67
CA PRO A 86 4.93 -6.03 1.48
C PRO A 86 4.71 -5.05 0.32
N LEU A 87 3.55 -4.42 0.24
CA LEU A 87 3.24 -3.44 -0.80
C LEU A 87 3.98 -2.12 -0.58
N LEU A 88 4.03 -1.64 0.67
CA LEU A 88 4.80 -0.45 1.05
C LEU A 88 6.29 -0.68 0.92
N GLU A 89 6.80 -1.82 1.42
CA GLU A 89 8.22 -2.20 1.30
C GLU A 89 8.67 -2.16 -0.17
N ARG A 90 7.88 -2.77 -1.04
CA ARG A 90 8.14 -2.75 -2.48
C ARG A 90 8.11 -1.32 -3.03
N PHE A 91 7.06 -0.57 -2.73
CA PHE A 91 6.90 0.80 -3.23
C PHE A 91 8.04 1.72 -2.77
N GLU A 92 8.43 1.65 -1.48
CA GLU A 92 9.55 2.42 -0.95
C GLU A 92 10.89 2.02 -1.58
N SER A 93 11.12 0.73 -1.80
CA SER A 93 12.32 0.24 -2.49
C SER A 93 12.40 0.70 -3.95
N GLU A 94 11.25 0.84 -4.62
CA GLU A 94 11.17 1.31 -6.02
C GLU A 94 11.24 2.84 -6.16
N HIS A 95 10.77 3.60 -5.17
CA HIS A 95 10.60 5.07 -5.29
C HIS A 95 11.45 5.90 -4.30
N GLY A 96 11.99 5.26 -3.26
CA GLY A 96 12.75 5.92 -2.19
C GLY A 96 11.87 6.40 -1.03
N THR A 97 12.51 6.59 0.14
CA THR A 97 11.84 6.92 1.41
C THR A 97 11.09 8.24 1.36
N LEU A 98 11.71 9.32 0.87
CA LEU A 98 11.07 10.65 0.81
C LEU A 98 9.87 10.67 -0.14
N THR A 99 10.02 10.04 -1.33
CA THR A 99 8.91 9.95 -2.29
C THR A 99 7.73 9.22 -1.67
N THR A 100 7.98 8.08 -1.03
CA THR A 100 6.94 7.29 -0.37
C THR A 100 6.25 8.10 0.72
N LEU A 101 7.01 8.76 1.59
CA LEU A 101 6.45 9.59 2.66
C LEU A 101 5.54 10.69 2.10
N ILE A 102 6.02 11.47 1.12
CA ILE A 102 5.27 12.58 0.53
C ILE A 102 4.00 12.09 -0.17
N LEU A 103 4.07 10.97 -0.91
CA LEU A 103 2.91 10.46 -1.63
C LEU A 103 1.85 9.90 -0.67
N PHE A 104 2.21 9.15 0.36
CA PHE A 104 1.24 8.55 1.27
C PHE A 104 0.64 9.54 2.26
N THR A 105 1.41 10.52 2.73
CA THR A 105 0.87 11.59 3.59
C THR A 105 0.17 12.71 2.83
N GLY A 106 0.27 12.75 1.51
CA GLY A 106 -0.34 13.73 0.63
C GLY A 106 -1.22 13.08 -0.43
N PRO A 107 -0.79 13.04 -1.71
CA PRO A 107 -1.65 12.68 -2.85
C PRO A 107 -2.39 11.35 -2.73
N PHE A 108 -1.76 10.30 -2.22
CA PHE A 108 -2.35 8.95 -2.13
C PHE A 108 -3.43 8.84 -1.03
N SER A 109 -3.48 9.79 -0.11
CA SER A 109 -4.60 9.96 0.83
C SER A 109 -5.62 10.95 0.28
N THR A 110 -5.15 12.10 -0.21
CA THR A 110 -6.01 13.23 -0.61
C THR A 110 -6.85 12.92 -1.85
N PHE A 111 -6.28 12.32 -2.92
CA PHE A 111 -7.03 12.10 -4.16
C PHE A 111 -8.16 11.07 -4.01
N PRO A 112 -7.94 9.90 -3.38
CA PRO A 112 -9.04 8.99 -3.13
C PRO A 112 -10.12 9.61 -2.24
N ALA A 113 -9.72 10.40 -1.21
CA ALA A 113 -10.66 11.12 -0.36
C ALA A 113 -11.47 12.15 -1.15
N ALA A 114 -10.82 12.97 -1.98
CA ALA A 114 -11.50 13.97 -2.80
C ALA A 114 -12.51 13.32 -3.76
N LEU A 115 -12.13 12.23 -4.43
CA LEU A 115 -13.02 11.47 -5.30
C LEU A 115 -14.20 10.89 -4.52
N TYR A 116 -13.94 10.35 -3.33
CA TYR A 116 -14.98 9.84 -2.43
C TYR A 116 -15.95 10.95 -2.01
N LEU A 117 -15.44 12.12 -1.61
CA LEU A 117 -16.25 13.27 -1.23
C LEU A 117 -17.15 13.75 -2.38
N LEU A 118 -16.59 13.86 -3.59
CA LEU A 118 -17.34 14.23 -4.79
C LEU A 118 -18.51 13.28 -5.03
N LEU A 119 -18.25 11.97 -4.99
CA LEU A 119 -19.29 10.97 -5.22
C LEU A 119 -20.32 10.95 -4.09
N GLN A 120 -19.90 11.01 -2.83
CA GLN A 120 -20.80 10.95 -1.68
C GLN A 120 -21.71 12.19 -1.60
N LEU A 121 -21.15 13.39 -1.75
CA LEU A 121 -21.90 14.63 -1.54
C LEU A 121 -22.73 15.05 -2.75
N PHE A 122 -22.19 14.92 -3.96
CA PHE A 122 -22.83 15.46 -5.16
C PHE A 122 -23.62 14.41 -5.95
N LEU A 123 -23.10 13.16 -6.05
CA LEU A 123 -23.76 12.12 -6.82
C LEU A 123 -24.78 11.35 -5.98
N PHE A 124 -24.34 10.77 -4.85
CA PHE A 124 -25.18 9.94 -4.01
C PHE A 124 -25.96 10.71 -2.95
N ARG A 125 -25.53 11.94 -2.61
CA ARG A 125 -26.08 12.79 -1.54
C ARG A 125 -26.12 12.08 -0.18
N LEU A 126 -25.08 11.29 0.09
CA LEU A 126 -24.91 10.54 1.34
C LEU A 126 -23.81 11.18 2.19
N ASN A 127 -23.72 10.74 3.45
CA ASN A 127 -22.69 11.18 4.40
C ASN A 127 -22.06 9.98 5.11
N THR A 128 -21.72 8.94 4.35
CA THR A 128 -21.15 7.72 4.93
C THR A 128 -19.70 7.94 5.30
N PRO A 129 -19.30 7.73 6.56
CA PRO A 129 -17.91 7.84 6.95
C PRO A 129 -17.08 6.67 6.43
N ILE A 130 -15.78 6.91 6.16
CA ILE A 130 -14.81 5.85 5.86
C ILE A 130 -13.53 6.02 6.65
N GLU A 131 -12.86 4.89 6.87
CA GLU A 131 -11.56 4.79 7.53
C GLU A 131 -10.84 3.50 7.13
N GLY A 132 -9.53 3.48 7.22
CA GLY A 132 -8.70 2.30 7.01
C GLY A 132 -7.66 2.42 5.91
N ALA A 133 -6.53 1.78 6.13
CA ALA A 133 -5.43 1.70 5.18
C ALA A 133 -5.72 0.82 3.95
N SER A 134 -6.85 0.13 3.93
CA SER A 134 -7.28 -0.70 2.80
C SER A 134 -7.35 0.08 1.47
N ILE A 135 -7.60 1.39 1.54
CA ILE A 135 -7.58 2.26 0.37
C ILE A 135 -6.19 2.32 -0.27
N TRP A 136 -5.13 2.36 0.54
CA TRP A 136 -3.74 2.29 0.08
C TRP A 136 -3.37 0.90 -0.46
N ILE A 137 -3.89 -0.17 0.16
CA ILE A 137 -3.69 -1.54 -0.31
C ILE A 137 -4.24 -1.68 -1.73
N ILE A 138 -5.49 -1.27 -1.94
CA ILE A 138 -6.14 -1.34 -3.24
C ILE A 138 -5.44 -0.43 -4.26
N LEU A 139 -5.03 0.78 -3.86
CA LEU A 139 -4.26 1.70 -4.71
C LEU A 139 -2.96 1.04 -5.19
N LEU A 140 -2.16 0.51 -4.28
CA LEU A 140 -0.89 -0.14 -4.59
C LEU A 140 -1.06 -1.41 -5.43
N LEU A 141 -2.06 -2.23 -5.12
CA LEU A 141 -2.39 -3.41 -5.92
C LEU A 141 -2.79 -3.03 -7.33
N SER A 142 -3.64 -2.02 -7.50
CA SER A 142 -4.06 -1.54 -8.82
C SER A 142 -2.89 -1.02 -9.65
N ALA A 143 -2.01 -0.22 -9.04
CA ALA A 143 -0.80 0.29 -9.69
C ALA A 143 0.16 -0.84 -10.10
N THR A 144 0.43 -1.77 -9.17
CA THR A 144 1.38 -2.87 -9.36
C THR A 144 0.87 -3.89 -10.39
N LEU A 145 -0.39 -4.31 -10.28
CA LEU A 145 -0.95 -5.32 -11.17
C LEU A 145 -1.19 -4.78 -12.59
N LEU A 146 -1.51 -3.49 -12.70
CA LEU A 146 -1.55 -2.85 -14.01
C LEU A 146 -0.17 -2.80 -14.67
N HIS A 147 0.88 -2.50 -13.91
CA HIS A 147 2.25 -2.55 -14.43
C HIS A 147 2.65 -3.97 -14.83
N SER A 148 2.35 -4.96 -13.98
CA SER A 148 2.64 -6.37 -14.24
C SER A 148 1.86 -6.95 -15.42
N SER A 149 0.66 -6.43 -15.72
CA SER A 149 -0.15 -6.88 -16.86
C SER A 149 0.50 -6.66 -18.23
N LYS A 150 1.50 -5.76 -18.31
CA LYS A 150 2.27 -5.53 -19.53
C LYS A 150 3.20 -6.70 -19.87
N SER A 151 3.73 -7.39 -18.85
CA SER A 151 4.58 -8.58 -19.01
C SER A 151 3.82 -9.88 -18.86
N GLN A 152 2.81 -9.90 -17.99
CA GLN A 152 1.97 -11.06 -17.70
C GLN A 152 0.49 -10.66 -17.77
N PRO A 153 -0.12 -10.64 -18.97
CA PRO A 153 -1.46 -10.12 -19.17
C PRO A 153 -2.56 -10.96 -18.50
N TYR A 154 -2.31 -12.26 -18.28
CA TYR A 154 -3.29 -13.18 -17.70
C TYR A 154 -2.67 -14.04 -16.61
N TYR A 155 -3.42 -14.28 -15.55
CA TYR A 155 -3.20 -15.39 -14.63
C TYR A 155 -4.03 -16.59 -15.06
N THR A 156 -3.40 -17.76 -15.12
CA THR A 156 -4.08 -19.03 -15.38
C THR A 156 -4.43 -19.70 -14.06
N LEU A 157 -5.73 -19.87 -13.82
CA LEU A 157 -6.23 -20.60 -12.67
C LEU A 157 -6.58 -22.02 -13.12
N PRO A 158 -6.10 -23.10 -12.43
CA PRO A 158 -6.58 -24.44 -12.68
C PRO A 158 -8.05 -24.53 -12.28
N ASP A 159 -8.85 -25.26 -13.05
CA ASP A 159 -10.23 -25.55 -12.67
C ASP A 159 -10.24 -26.69 -11.63
N PRO A 160 -10.54 -26.41 -10.35
CA PRO A 160 -10.53 -27.43 -9.32
C PRO A 160 -11.65 -28.47 -9.45
N ALA A 161 -12.67 -28.18 -10.25
CA ALA A 161 -13.88 -29.00 -10.38
C ALA A 161 -13.92 -29.89 -11.64
N SER A 162 -12.96 -29.75 -12.56
CA SER A 162 -13.01 -30.47 -13.83
C SER A 162 -11.99 -31.62 -13.87
N PHE A 163 -12.48 -32.81 -14.26
CA PHE A 163 -11.64 -33.95 -14.66
C PHE A 163 -10.86 -33.69 -15.98
N LEU A 164 -11.15 -32.58 -16.66
CA LEU A 164 -10.44 -32.12 -17.86
C LEU A 164 -9.62 -30.88 -17.48
N PRO A 165 -8.39 -30.71 -18.01
CA PRO A 165 -7.53 -29.56 -17.70
C PRO A 165 -8.07 -28.28 -18.36
N ARG A 166 -9.16 -27.73 -17.80
CA ARG A 166 -9.63 -26.40 -18.14
C ARG A 166 -8.87 -25.38 -17.32
N THR A 167 -8.32 -24.38 -17.98
CA THR A 167 -7.67 -23.25 -17.34
C THR A 167 -8.47 -21.99 -17.58
N TYR A 168 -8.85 -21.30 -16.51
CA TYR A 168 -9.45 -19.97 -16.61
C TYR A 168 -8.34 -18.93 -16.73
N ARG A 169 -8.47 -18.03 -17.69
CA ARG A 169 -7.56 -16.89 -17.86
C ARG A 169 -8.17 -15.65 -17.23
N LEU A 170 -7.55 -15.15 -16.18
CA LEU A 170 -7.98 -13.95 -15.48
C LEU A 170 -7.08 -12.79 -15.89
N PRO A 171 -7.60 -11.68 -16.47
CA PRO A 171 -6.79 -10.53 -16.79
C PRO A 171 -6.11 -9.97 -15.53
N THR A 172 -4.78 -9.83 -15.56
CA THR A 172 -3.99 -9.36 -14.41
C THR A 172 -4.46 -8.00 -13.90
N ALA A 173 -4.80 -7.09 -14.81
CA ALA A 173 -5.26 -5.75 -14.47
C ALA A 173 -6.65 -5.74 -13.81
N SER A 174 -7.49 -6.78 -13.94
CA SER A 174 -8.82 -6.82 -13.32
C SER A 174 -8.82 -7.39 -11.90
N ILE A 175 -7.72 -7.99 -11.45
CA ILE A 175 -7.63 -8.62 -10.13
C ILE A 175 -8.01 -7.66 -8.98
N PRO A 176 -7.55 -6.38 -8.95
CA PRO A 176 -7.95 -5.46 -7.89
C PRO A 176 -9.46 -5.23 -7.83
N LEU A 177 -10.13 -5.12 -8.98
CA LEU A 177 -11.58 -4.94 -9.03
C LEU A 177 -12.33 -6.17 -8.52
N ILE A 178 -11.84 -7.36 -8.86
CA ILE A 178 -12.41 -8.62 -8.35
C ILE A 178 -12.25 -8.72 -6.83
N LEU A 179 -11.08 -8.33 -6.31
CA LEU A 179 -10.84 -8.29 -4.86
C LEU A 179 -11.77 -7.29 -4.15
N ILE A 180 -12.03 -6.12 -4.74
CA ILE A 180 -12.96 -5.14 -4.19
C ILE A 180 -14.38 -5.73 -4.11
N ILE A 181 -14.85 -6.37 -5.16
CA ILE A 181 -16.16 -7.00 -5.19
C ILE A 181 -16.24 -8.12 -4.15
N LEU A 182 -15.24 -9.01 -4.13
CA LEU A 182 -15.18 -10.14 -3.20
C LEU A 182 -15.16 -9.68 -1.75
N THR A 183 -14.28 -8.73 -1.39
CA THR A 183 -14.21 -8.20 -0.02
C THR A 183 -15.50 -7.50 0.39
N SER A 184 -16.18 -6.81 -0.52
CA SER A 184 -17.47 -6.17 -0.26
C SER A 184 -18.57 -7.19 -0.03
N ILE A 185 -18.62 -8.28 -0.80
CA ILE A 185 -19.59 -9.38 -0.59
C ILE A 185 -19.33 -10.04 0.76
N LEU A 186 -18.07 -10.40 1.07
CA LEU A 186 -17.71 -11.03 2.34
C LEU A 186 -17.97 -10.13 3.54
N SER A 187 -17.80 -8.82 3.40
CA SER A 187 -18.15 -7.83 4.42
C SER A 187 -19.66 -7.77 4.65
N ASN A 188 -20.46 -7.77 3.61
CA ASN A 188 -21.94 -7.81 3.72
C ASN A 188 -22.45 -9.11 4.34
N LEU A 189 -21.73 -10.21 4.17
CA LEU A 189 -22.00 -11.51 4.82
C LEU A 189 -21.47 -11.58 6.26
N HIS A 190 -20.91 -10.49 6.81
CA HIS A 190 -20.27 -10.41 8.13
C HIS A 190 -19.08 -11.39 8.33
N ILE A 191 -18.48 -11.87 7.27
CA ILE A 191 -17.29 -12.73 7.30
C ILE A 191 -16.02 -11.88 7.47
N LEU A 192 -16.00 -10.71 6.85
CA LEU A 192 -14.93 -9.71 6.98
C LEU A 192 -15.42 -8.46 7.72
N PRO A 193 -14.50 -7.67 8.31
CA PRO A 193 -14.83 -6.35 8.87
C PRO A 193 -15.53 -5.45 7.84
N PRO A 194 -16.34 -4.47 8.30
CA PRO A 194 -17.03 -3.55 7.41
C PRO A 194 -16.06 -2.86 6.45
N THR A 195 -16.34 -2.90 5.16
CA THR A 195 -15.54 -2.27 4.10
C THR A 195 -16.40 -1.37 3.23
N SER A 196 -15.82 -0.29 2.73
CA SER A 196 -16.50 0.61 1.80
C SER A 196 -16.16 0.25 0.36
N LEU A 197 -17.13 -0.31 -0.37
CA LEU A 197 -17.00 -0.55 -1.82
C LEU A 197 -16.55 0.71 -2.55
N LEU A 198 -17.21 1.83 -2.28
CA LEU A 198 -16.94 3.10 -2.95
C LEU A 198 -15.54 3.64 -2.59
N GLY A 199 -15.13 3.55 -1.32
CA GLY A 199 -13.78 3.94 -0.88
C GLY A 199 -12.70 3.12 -1.59
N HIS A 200 -12.88 1.80 -1.70
CA HIS A 200 -11.95 0.94 -2.43
C HIS A 200 -11.90 1.26 -3.93
N LEU A 201 -13.04 1.55 -4.58
CA LEU A 201 -13.07 1.98 -5.98
C LEU A 201 -12.32 3.29 -6.19
N CYS A 202 -12.47 4.26 -5.28
CA CYS A 202 -11.69 5.52 -5.33
C CYS A 202 -10.18 5.25 -5.23
N GLY A 203 -9.77 4.35 -4.34
CA GLY A 203 -8.37 3.90 -4.24
C GLY A 203 -7.87 3.24 -5.53
N ALA A 204 -8.69 2.36 -6.13
CA ALA A 204 -8.35 1.70 -7.39
C ALA A 204 -8.17 2.69 -8.55
N VAL A 205 -9.06 3.68 -8.68
CA VAL A 205 -8.97 4.71 -9.73
C VAL A 205 -7.63 5.46 -9.62
N VAL A 206 -7.25 5.90 -8.43
CA VAL A 206 -5.96 6.59 -8.21
C VAL A 206 -4.78 5.65 -8.46
N GLY A 207 -4.88 4.39 -8.05
CA GLY A 207 -3.86 3.37 -8.31
C GLY A 207 -3.66 3.09 -9.80
N TYR A 208 -4.73 2.95 -10.57
CA TYR A 208 -4.66 2.80 -12.02
C TYR A 208 -4.09 4.05 -12.69
N ALA A 209 -4.49 5.25 -12.27
CA ALA A 209 -3.94 6.51 -12.79
C ALA A 209 -2.42 6.60 -12.54
N TRP A 210 -1.95 6.17 -11.37
CA TRP A 210 -0.52 6.08 -11.07
C TRP A 210 0.19 5.04 -11.95
N GLY A 211 -0.37 3.84 -12.08
CA GLY A 211 0.18 2.75 -12.91
C GLY A 211 0.26 3.10 -14.40
N LEU A 212 -0.72 3.88 -14.91
CA LEU A 212 -0.72 4.45 -16.27
C LEU A 212 0.29 5.60 -16.44
N GLY A 213 0.78 6.16 -15.34
CA GLY A 213 1.70 7.29 -15.38
C GLY A 213 1.03 8.67 -15.44
N TRP A 214 -0.31 8.73 -15.43
CA TRP A 214 -1.06 10.00 -15.57
C TRP A 214 -0.80 10.98 -14.44
N ILE A 215 -0.59 10.48 -13.23
CA ILE A 215 -0.36 11.29 -12.03
C ILE A 215 1.06 11.17 -11.47
N ARG A 216 2.03 10.67 -12.24
CA ARG A 216 3.43 10.57 -11.79
C ARG A 216 4.09 11.91 -11.52
N PHE A 217 3.58 13.00 -12.10
CA PHE A 217 4.05 14.35 -11.82
C PHE A 217 3.84 14.79 -10.36
N LEU A 218 3.02 14.07 -9.59
CA LEU A 218 2.82 14.29 -8.16
C LEU A 218 4.03 13.82 -7.33
N ALA A 219 4.87 12.94 -7.88
CA ALA A 219 6.12 12.58 -7.25
C ALA A 219 7.08 13.78 -7.31
N PRO A 220 7.78 14.08 -6.20
CA PRO A 220 8.75 15.16 -6.20
C PRO A 220 9.86 14.92 -7.23
N PRO A 221 10.37 15.98 -7.89
CA PRO A 221 11.46 15.85 -8.84
C PRO A 221 12.71 15.27 -8.18
N GLU A 222 13.35 14.28 -8.83
CA GLU A 222 14.54 13.62 -8.29
C GLU A 222 15.67 14.58 -7.94
N LYS A 223 15.84 15.67 -8.72
CA LYS A 223 16.85 16.70 -8.44
C LYS A 223 16.65 17.36 -7.07
N VAL A 224 15.38 17.63 -6.70
CA VAL A 224 15.03 18.22 -5.41
C VAL A 224 15.28 17.20 -4.29
N LEU A 225 14.89 15.94 -4.52
CA LEU A 225 15.11 14.88 -3.53
C LEU A 225 16.60 14.65 -3.26
N ARG A 226 17.45 14.54 -4.29
CA ARG A 226 18.90 14.43 -4.15
C ARG A 226 19.52 15.61 -3.39
N TRP A 227 19.03 16.82 -3.68
CA TRP A 227 19.48 18.01 -2.97
C TRP A 227 19.15 17.95 -1.47
N VAL A 228 17.90 17.56 -1.12
CA VAL A 228 17.46 17.40 0.27
C VAL A 228 18.26 16.28 0.96
N GLU A 229 18.39 15.12 0.33
CA GLU A 229 19.14 13.98 0.85
C GLU A 229 20.59 14.32 1.13
N GLY A 230 21.25 15.02 0.19
CA GLY A 230 22.65 15.47 0.35
C GLY A 230 22.82 16.55 1.41
N LYS A 231 21.92 17.56 1.43
CA LYS A 231 21.98 18.67 2.39
C LYS A 231 21.82 18.20 3.83
N LEU A 232 20.92 17.24 4.06
CA LEU A 232 20.62 16.70 5.38
C LEU A 232 21.46 15.46 5.74
N ASN A 233 22.25 14.95 4.79
CA ASN A 233 23.01 13.70 4.92
C ASN A 233 22.13 12.53 5.43
N LEU A 234 20.94 12.36 4.82
CA LEU A 234 19.94 11.41 5.32
C LEU A 234 20.45 9.98 5.27
N LEU A 235 21.14 9.61 4.18
CA LEU A 235 21.68 8.26 4.00
C LEU A 235 22.72 7.89 5.08
N GLY A 236 23.56 8.83 5.49
CA GLY A 236 24.59 8.59 6.52
C GLY A 236 24.07 8.64 7.96
N ARG A 237 22.92 9.29 8.18
CA ARG A 237 22.38 9.53 9.54
C ARG A 237 21.22 8.62 9.92
N ILE A 238 20.43 8.16 8.94
CA ILE A 238 19.18 7.48 9.21
C ILE A 238 19.27 6.02 8.73
N PRO A 239 19.20 5.05 9.64
CA PRO A 239 19.21 3.64 9.28
C PRO A 239 17.96 3.25 8.47
N HIS A 240 18.12 2.32 7.53
CA HIS A 240 17.06 1.82 6.66
C HIS A 240 16.39 2.85 5.74
N TYR A 241 17.04 4.01 5.59
CA TYR A 241 16.64 5.02 4.61
C TYR A 241 16.98 4.53 3.20
N VAL A 242 16.01 4.60 2.29
CA VAL A 242 16.19 4.27 0.86
C VAL A 242 16.32 5.57 0.08
N SER A 243 17.54 5.84 -0.43
CA SER A 243 17.81 7.03 -1.25
C SER A 243 17.20 6.90 -2.64
N VAL A 244 16.95 8.04 -3.27
CA VAL A 244 16.54 8.14 -4.68
C VAL A 244 17.53 7.43 -5.62
N ASP A 245 18.82 7.41 -5.29
CA ASP A 245 19.85 6.75 -6.11
C ASP A 245 20.00 5.24 -5.82
N GLN A 246 19.43 4.75 -4.72
CA GLN A 246 19.44 3.33 -4.35
C GLN A 246 18.19 2.56 -4.81
N LYS A 247 17.34 3.17 -5.62
CA LYS A 247 16.11 2.56 -6.12
C LYS A 247 16.41 1.25 -6.88
N VAL A 248 15.73 0.19 -6.47
CA VAL A 248 15.82 -1.11 -7.14
C VAL A 248 14.58 -1.31 -7.99
N TYR A 249 14.60 -0.85 -9.22
CA TYR A 249 13.51 -1.13 -10.15
C TYR A 249 13.42 -2.64 -10.45
N GLY A 250 12.38 -3.28 -9.92
CA GLY A 250 11.98 -4.64 -10.31
C GLY A 250 12.80 -5.80 -9.75
N ARG A 251 13.66 -5.61 -8.74
CA ARG A 251 14.37 -6.70 -8.08
C ARG A 251 13.93 -6.84 -6.62
N TYR A 252 13.10 -7.80 -6.36
CA TYR A 252 12.86 -8.28 -5.00
C TYR A 252 14.15 -8.94 -4.47
N GLY A 253 14.63 -8.48 -3.31
CA GLY A 253 15.56 -9.24 -2.47
C GLY A 253 17.05 -9.01 -2.68
N VAL A 254 17.48 -8.07 -3.49
CA VAL A 254 18.91 -7.68 -3.54
C VAL A 254 19.05 -6.35 -2.83
N LEU A 255 19.59 -6.37 -1.61
CA LEU A 255 20.13 -5.17 -0.97
C LEU A 255 21.11 -4.52 -1.94
N PRO A 256 21.09 -3.18 -2.12
CA PRO A 256 22.15 -2.50 -2.85
C PRO A 256 23.46 -2.87 -2.16
N GLN A 257 24.37 -3.49 -2.89
CA GLN A 257 25.74 -3.61 -2.40
C GLN A 257 26.22 -2.18 -2.18
N THR A 258 26.47 -1.80 -0.94
CA THR A 258 27.27 -0.65 -0.64
C THR A 258 28.59 -0.88 -1.35
N ASN A 259 28.86 -0.15 -2.42
CA ASN A 259 30.17 -0.09 -3.00
C ASN A 259 31.08 0.46 -1.90
N GLY A 260 31.70 -0.47 -1.17
CA GLY A 260 32.80 -0.13 -0.31
C GLY A 260 33.82 0.62 -1.18
N VAL A 261 34.24 1.77 -0.68
CA VAL A 261 35.36 2.51 -1.19
C VAL A 261 36.56 1.56 -1.15
N ASN A 262 36.77 0.80 -2.23
CA ASN A 262 38.04 0.19 -2.67
C ASN A 262 37.72 -0.68 -3.86
N GLY A 263 38.09 -0.17 -5.02
CA GLY A 263 37.93 -0.85 -6.30
C GLY A 263 38.68 -2.17 -6.34
N VAL A 264 37.91 -3.25 -6.48
CA VAL A 264 38.42 -4.49 -7.06
C VAL A 264 37.39 -4.88 -8.13
N PRO A 265 37.75 -4.94 -9.41
CA PRO A 265 36.88 -5.41 -10.46
C PRO A 265 36.65 -6.92 -10.27
N LEU A 266 35.41 -7.34 -10.15
CA LEU A 266 35.06 -8.76 -10.22
C LEU A 266 35.34 -9.21 -11.67
N GLN A 267 36.38 -10.02 -11.83
CA GLN A 267 36.63 -10.79 -13.02
C GLN A 267 35.52 -11.82 -13.21
N ASN A 268 35.04 -11.90 -14.46
CA ASN A 268 34.11 -12.90 -14.94
C ASN A 268 34.59 -14.34 -14.60
N VAL A 269 33.69 -15.11 -13.98
CA VAL A 269 33.65 -16.57 -14.08
C VAL A 269 32.23 -16.98 -14.46
#